data_d345e22fe8d1438f3d5f64cbcc34ab64
#
_entry.id   d345e22fe8d1438f3d5f64cbcc34ab64
#
_cell.length_a   1.000
_cell.length_b   1.000
_cell.length_c   1.000
_cell.angle_alpha   90.00
_cell.angle_beta   90.00
_cell.angle_gamma   90.00
#
_symmetry.space_group_name_H-M   'P 1'
#
loop_
_entity.id
_entity.type
_entity.pdbx_description
1 polymer ?
#
loop_
_entity_poly.entity_id
_entity_poly.type
_entity_poly.pdbx_seq_one_letter_code
_entity_poly.pdbx_strand_id
1 'polypeptide(L)'
;MEGGCTCGAVRCRLTDTPLVVHCCHCTWCQGLSGSAFALNAWIEGDRVELLAGMPEEAEVPTPSGGPFRLARCGDSGADLRGVCGAPGFRFARAGTPGAPAALPPDAHNYTRSGLPWLDLGDRAPVFEEDYRRSDIWRPEAPERFRAAMEVAN
;
A
#
# COMPACT_ATOMS: atom_id res chain seq x y z
N MET A 1 -11.21 -2.72 -9.26
CA MET A 1 -10.40 -1.69 -9.95
C MET A 1 -9.21 -2.37 -10.61
N GLU A 2 -9.01 -2.20 -11.91
CA GLU A 2 -7.89 -2.83 -12.63
C GLU A 2 -6.70 -1.89 -12.76
N GLY A 3 -5.50 -2.47 -12.85
CA GLY A 3 -4.25 -1.75 -13.00
C GLY A 3 -3.06 -2.66 -13.24
N GLY A 4 -1.85 -2.18 -12.98
CA GLY A 4 -0.63 -2.95 -13.13
C GLY A 4 0.59 -2.08 -13.37
N CYS A 5 1.63 -2.67 -13.93
CA CYS A 5 2.87 -1.97 -14.26
C CYS A 5 2.72 -1.05 -15.48
N THR A 6 3.67 -0.13 -15.60
CA THR A 6 3.69 0.88 -16.68
C THR A 6 3.89 0.28 -18.07
N CYS A 7 4.57 -0.88 -18.17
CA CYS A 7 4.79 -1.57 -19.46
C CYS A 7 3.64 -2.51 -19.86
N GLY A 8 2.67 -2.76 -18.95
CA GLY A 8 1.53 -3.64 -19.22
C GLY A 8 1.78 -5.14 -19.03
N ALA A 9 3.02 -5.56 -18.78
CA ALA A 9 3.39 -6.99 -18.64
C ALA A 9 2.73 -7.65 -17.42
N VAL A 10 2.55 -6.90 -16.31
CA VAL A 10 1.83 -7.39 -15.13
C VAL A 10 0.54 -6.60 -14.96
N ARG A 11 -0.59 -7.31 -14.89
CA ARG A 11 -1.92 -6.73 -14.68
C ARG A 11 -2.59 -7.34 -13.47
N CYS A 12 -3.24 -6.52 -12.67
CA CYS A 12 -3.98 -6.96 -11.49
C CYS A 12 -5.31 -6.24 -11.35
N ARG A 13 -6.17 -6.79 -10.51
CA ARG A 13 -7.47 -6.20 -10.14
C ARG A 13 -7.62 -6.20 -8.63
N LEU A 14 -7.98 -5.05 -8.07
CA LEU A 14 -8.56 -4.98 -6.74
C LEU A 14 -10.06 -5.27 -6.87
N THR A 15 -10.53 -6.34 -6.24
CA THR A 15 -11.92 -6.80 -6.33
C THR A 15 -12.86 -6.09 -5.36
N ASP A 16 -12.27 -5.38 -4.39
CA ASP A 16 -13.01 -4.61 -3.39
C ASP A 16 -12.28 -3.29 -3.06
N THR A 17 -12.95 -2.45 -2.27
CA THR A 17 -12.38 -1.23 -1.72
C THR A 17 -11.31 -1.55 -0.68
N PRO A 18 -10.14 -0.92 -0.70
CA PRO A 18 -9.13 -1.08 0.35
C PRO A 18 -9.68 -0.75 1.74
N LEU A 19 -9.13 -1.40 2.77
CA LEU A 19 -9.42 -1.12 4.18
C LEU A 19 -9.07 0.31 4.55
N VAL A 20 -7.95 0.78 4.00
CA VAL A 20 -7.43 2.14 4.16
C VAL A 20 -6.45 2.44 3.03
N VAL A 21 -6.37 3.71 2.63
CA VAL A 21 -5.33 4.26 1.76
C VAL A 21 -4.55 5.30 2.57
N HIS A 22 -3.24 5.16 2.68
CA HIS A 22 -2.44 6.16 3.41
C HIS A 22 -1.16 6.55 2.68
N CYS A 23 -0.75 7.79 2.86
CA CYS A 23 0.56 8.31 2.50
C CYS A 23 1.54 8.08 3.66
N CYS A 24 2.51 7.18 3.47
CA CYS A 24 3.55 6.96 4.47
C CYS A 24 4.78 7.81 4.16
N HIS A 25 5.11 8.75 5.06
CA HIS A 25 6.22 9.69 4.92
C HIS A 25 7.52 9.25 5.61
N CYS A 26 7.60 8.01 6.13
CA CYS A 26 8.83 7.54 6.75
C CYS A 26 9.97 7.45 5.71
N THR A 27 11.20 7.67 6.17
CA THR A 27 12.40 7.69 5.29
C THR A 27 12.59 6.37 4.54
N TRP A 28 12.19 5.24 5.14
CA TRP A 28 12.26 3.95 4.46
C TRP A 28 11.29 3.88 3.27
N CYS A 29 10.04 4.34 3.46
CA CYS A 29 9.05 4.40 2.38
C CYS A 29 9.47 5.37 1.27
N GLN A 30 10.06 6.52 1.64
CA GLN A 30 10.63 7.47 0.66
C GLN A 30 11.73 6.80 -0.17
N GLY A 31 12.70 6.13 0.49
CA GLY A 31 13.79 5.43 -0.20
C GLY A 31 13.30 4.28 -1.08
N LEU A 32 12.32 3.48 -0.59
CA LEU A 32 11.77 2.35 -1.33
C LEU A 32 11.00 2.80 -2.59
N SER A 33 10.23 3.87 -2.49
CA SER A 33 9.40 4.37 -3.59
C SER A 33 10.12 5.35 -4.53
N GLY A 34 11.26 5.91 -4.10
CA GLY A 34 11.93 6.99 -4.81
C GLY A 34 11.08 8.28 -4.88
N SER A 35 10.20 8.51 -3.89
CA SER A 35 9.24 9.60 -3.86
C SER A 35 9.18 10.25 -2.48
N ALA A 36 8.47 11.37 -2.36
CA ALA A 36 8.26 12.08 -1.09
C ALA A 36 7.48 11.25 -0.05
N PHE A 37 6.73 10.26 -0.47
CA PHE A 37 5.97 9.31 0.34
C PHE A 37 5.63 8.06 -0.46
N ALA A 38 5.20 6.99 0.20
CA ALA A 38 4.57 5.85 -0.45
C ALA A 38 3.05 5.91 -0.25
N LEU A 39 2.29 5.92 -1.35
CA LEU A 39 0.83 5.83 -1.31
C LEU A 39 0.42 4.35 -1.33
N ASN A 40 -0.07 3.88 -0.20
CA ASN A 40 -0.36 2.49 0.06
C ASN A 40 -1.86 2.26 0.25
N ALA A 41 -2.44 1.39 -0.55
CA ALA A 41 -3.78 0.87 -0.36
C ALA A 41 -3.69 -0.48 0.37
N TRP A 42 -4.17 -0.54 1.61
CA TRP A 42 -4.13 -1.78 2.40
C TRP A 42 -5.39 -2.60 2.15
N ILE A 43 -5.22 -3.80 1.62
CA ILE A 43 -6.32 -4.69 1.20
C ILE A 43 -5.97 -6.15 1.51
N GLU A 44 -6.98 -6.99 1.66
CA GLU A 44 -6.82 -8.43 1.82
C GLU A 44 -6.17 -9.05 0.58
N GLY A 45 -5.33 -10.07 0.80
CA GLY A 45 -4.55 -10.68 -0.27
C GLY A 45 -5.37 -11.40 -1.32
N ASP A 46 -6.48 -12.02 -0.91
CA ASP A 46 -7.44 -12.71 -1.78
C ASP A 46 -8.29 -11.75 -2.63
N ARG A 47 -8.27 -10.45 -2.30
CA ARG A 47 -8.93 -9.38 -3.06
C ARG A 47 -8.00 -8.68 -4.07
N VAL A 48 -6.81 -9.24 -4.27
CA VAL A 48 -5.86 -8.81 -5.32
C VAL A 48 -5.69 -9.93 -6.33
N GLU A 49 -6.45 -9.88 -7.39
CA GLU A 49 -6.36 -10.85 -8.50
C GLU A 49 -5.23 -10.49 -9.45
N LEU A 50 -4.44 -11.49 -9.83
CA LEU A 50 -3.47 -11.38 -10.93
C LEU A 50 -4.17 -11.73 -12.23
N LEU A 51 -4.25 -10.79 -13.16
CA LEU A 51 -4.94 -10.94 -14.45
C LEU A 51 -4.00 -11.36 -15.58
N ALA A 52 -2.74 -10.91 -15.52
CA ALA A 52 -1.71 -11.24 -16.49
C ALA A 52 -0.30 -11.07 -15.91
N GLY A 53 0.65 -11.80 -16.46
CA GLY A 53 2.06 -11.78 -16.08
C GLY A 53 2.32 -12.35 -14.69
N MET A 54 3.59 -12.30 -14.27
CA MET A 54 4.05 -12.75 -12.95
C MET A 54 4.97 -11.67 -12.39
N PRO A 55 4.65 -11.06 -11.24
CA PRO A 55 5.60 -10.15 -10.60
C PRO A 55 6.75 -10.92 -9.97
N GLU A 56 7.94 -10.33 -9.98
CA GLU A 56 9.08 -10.81 -9.22
C GLU A 56 8.93 -10.41 -7.75
N GLU A 57 9.16 -11.34 -6.84
CA GLU A 57 9.12 -11.07 -5.41
C GLU A 57 10.54 -11.04 -4.84
N ALA A 58 10.84 -10.01 -4.05
CA ALA A 58 12.09 -9.86 -3.31
C ALA A 58 11.81 -9.53 -1.86
N GLU A 59 12.56 -10.13 -0.95
CA GLU A 59 12.56 -9.73 0.44
C GLU A 59 13.48 -8.52 0.62
N VAL A 60 12.98 -7.48 1.26
CA VAL A 60 13.73 -6.26 1.54
C VAL A 60 13.76 -6.01 3.05
N PRO A 61 14.90 -5.57 3.61
CA PRO A 61 15.01 -5.30 5.04
C PRO A 61 14.13 -4.10 5.43
N THR A 62 13.52 -4.19 6.61
CA THR A 62 12.78 -3.07 7.21
C THR A 62 13.50 -2.52 8.44
N PRO A 63 13.29 -1.26 8.81
CA PRO A 63 13.86 -0.69 10.04
C PRO A 63 13.41 -1.40 11.31
N SER A 64 12.23 -2.05 11.30
CA SER A 64 11.70 -2.85 12.42
C SER A 64 12.30 -4.24 12.51
N GLY A 65 13.11 -4.66 11.53
CA GLY A 65 13.70 -6.01 11.44
C GLY A 65 12.72 -7.09 10.99
N GLY A 66 11.45 -6.76 10.76
CA GLY A 66 10.46 -7.69 10.22
C GLY A 66 10.63 -7.91 8.71
N PRO A 67 10.15 -9.03 8.17
CA PRO A 67 10.21 -9.30 6.74
C PRO A 67 9.23 -8.37 5.98
N PHE A 68 9.68 -7.86 4.85
CA PHE A 68 8.84 -7.20 3.87
C PHE A 68 9.12 -7.79 2.49
N ARG A 69 8.11 -8.38 1.88
CA ARG A 69 8.21 -8.89 0.50
C ARG A 69 7.62 -7.88 -0.45
N LEU A 70 8.43 -7.44 -1.39
CA LEU A 70 8.05 -6.51 -2.43
C LEU A 70 7.84 -7.28 -3.74
N ALA A 71 6.71 -7.06 -4.40
CA ALA A 71 6.41 -7.59 -5.71
C ALA A 71 6.49 -6.48 -6.75
N ARG A 72 7.34 -6.66 -7.75
CA ARG A 72 7.58 -5.69 -8.83
C ARG A 72 7.49 -6.36 -10.19
N CYS A 73 7.28 -5.54 -11.21
CA CYS A 73 7.38 -6.01 -12.59
C CYS A 73 8.86 -6.19 -12.97
N GLY A 74 9.25 -7.37 -13.45
CA GLY A 74 10.63 -7.64 -13.91
C GLY A 74 11.04 -6.77 -15.09
N ASP A 75 10.12 -6.46 -16.01
CA ASP A 75 10.43 -5.68 -17.23
C ASP A 75 10.57 -4.18 -16.95
N SER A 76 9.67 -3.59 -16.15
CA SER A 76 9.65 -2.14 -15.92
C SER A 76 10.22 -1.72 -14.56
N GLY A 77 10.45 -2.65 -13.65
CA GLY A 77 10.86 -2.35 -12.27
C GLY A 77 9.75 -1.72 -11.41
N ALA A 78 8.54 -1.54 -11.96
CA ALA A 78 7.45 -0.90 -11.22
C ALA A 78 7.06 -1.72 -9.98
N ASP A 79 7.04 -1.07 -8.82
CA ASP A 79 6.50 -1.65 -7.59
C ASP A 79 4.99 -1.76 -7.69
N LEU A 80 4.46 -2.94 -7.42
CA LEU A 80 3.03 -3.24 -7.52
C LEU A 80 2.38 -3.39 -6.14
N ARG A 81 3.02 -4.16 -5.26
CA ARG A 81 2.52 -4.43 -3.92
C ARG A 81 3.63 -4.88 -2.98
N GLY A 82 3.36 -4.74 -1.69
CA GLY A 82 4.20 -5.31 -0.63
C GLY A 82 3.40 -6.13 0.37
N VAL A 83 4.09 -6.98 1.13
CA VAL A 83 3.55 -7.76 2.25
C VAL A 83 4.42 -7.50 3.47
N CYS A 84 3.81 -7.03 4.56
CA CYS A 84 4.51 -6.75 5.82
C CYS A 84 3.74 -7.37 6.98
N GLY A 85 4.39 -8.23 7.77
CA GLY A 85 3.92 -8.69 9.10
C GLY A 85 2.58 -9.43 9.17
N ALA A 86 1.71 -9.28 8.19
CA ALA A 86 0.39 -9.89 8.13
C ALA A 86 0.20 -10.57 6.76
N PRO A 87 0.48 -11.86 6.62
CA PRO A 87 0.51 -12.57 5.33
C PRO A 87 -0.81 -12.53 4.57
N GLY A 88 -1.93 -12.35 5.29
CA GLY A 88 -3.26 -12.21 4.69
C GLY A 88 -3.51 -10.88 3.96
N PHE A 89 -2.57 -9.91 4.01
CA PHE A 89 -2.77 -8.57 3.46
C PHE A 89 -1.72 -8.18 2.44
N ARG A 90 -2.08 -7.18 1.63
CA ARG A 90 -1.20 -6.52 0.66
C ARG A 90 -1.25 -5.01 0.85
N PHE A 91 -0.10 -4.39 0.71
CA PHE A 91 0.01 -2.94 0.47
C PHE A 91 0.10 -2.73 -1.04
N ALA A 92 -1.04 -2.62 -1.71
CA ALA A 92 -1.04 -2.27 -3.13
C ALA A 92 -0.57 -0.82 -3.31
N ARG A 93 0.30 -0.58 -4.28
CA ARG A 93 0.70 0.80 -4.62
C ARG A 93 -0.49 1.49 -5.28
N ALA A 94 -1.08 2.47 -4.62
CA ALA A 94 -2.32 3.11 -5.09
C ALA A 94 -2.16 3.89 -6.40
N GLY A 95 -0.93 4.17 -6.83
CA GLY A 95 -0.64 4.75 -8.15
C GLY A 95 -0.68 3.74 -9.31
N THR A 96 -0.68 2.43 -9.04
CA THR A 96 -0.69 1.40 -10.09
C THR A 96 -2.07 1.05 -10.66
N PRO A 97 -3.22 1.24 -9.99
CA PRO A 97 -4.53 1.13 -10.62
C PRO A 97 -4.72 2.13 -11.76
N GLY A 98 -5.47 1.74 -12.78
CA GLY A 98 -5.73 2.56 -13.94
C GLY A 98 -6.53 3.86 -13.66
N ALA A 99 -7.04 4.01 -12.44
CA ALA A 99 -7.76 5.20 -11.97
C ALA A 99 -7.25 5.58 -10.56
N PRO A 100 -6.00 6.05 -10.40
CA PRO A 100 -5.42 6.36 -9.10
C PRO A 100 -6.19 7.46 -8.34
N ALA A 101 -6.86 8.37 -9.04
CA ALA A 101 -7.71 9.39 -8.44
C ALA A 101 -8.92 8.81 -7.66
N ALA A 102 -9.28 7.55 -7.89
CA ALA A 102 -10.34 6.87 -7.13
C ALA A 102 -9.86 6.31 -5.78
N LEU A 103 -8.57 6.42 -5.47
CA LEU A 103 -7.96 6.02 -4.21
C LEU A 103 -7.30 7.23 -3.51
N PRO A 104 -8.07 8.25 -3.11
CA PRO A 104 -7.52 9.36 -2.33
C PRO A 104 -7.01 8.84 -0.98
N PRO A 105 -6.01 9.48 -0.38
CA PRO A 105 -5.54 9.09 0.93
C PRO A 105 -6.60 9.34 2.01
N ASP A 106 -6.77 8.36 2.89
CA ASP A 106 -7.57 8.47 4.10
C ASP A 106 -6.74 9.13 5.24
N ALA A 107 -5.39 9.06 5.16
CA ALA A 107 -4.48 9.64 6.16
C ALA A 107 -3.06 9.81 5.63
N HIS A 108 -2.30 10.70 6.29
CA HIS A 108 -0.84 10.81 6.22
C HIS A 108 -0.23 10.33 7.53
N ASN A 109 0.71 9.38 7.49
CA ASN A 109 1.42 8.92 8.68
C ASN A 109 2.94 9.07 8.56
N TYR A 110 3.62 9.05 9.73
CA TYR A 110 5.06 9.30 9.87
C TYR A 110 5.52 10.65 9.29
N THR A 111 4.67 11.69 9.40
CA THR A 111 4.94 13.01 8.83
C THR A 111 6.06 13.77 9.54
N ARG A 112 6.52 13.32 10.73
CA ARG A 112 7.73 13.86 11.38
C ARG A 112 8.99 13.75 10.49
N SER A 113 9.02 12.79 9.56
CA SER A 113 10.07 12.64 8.55
C SER A 113 9.62 13.10 7.15
N GLY A 114 8.47 13.76 7.06
CA GLY A 114 7.97 14.35 5.82
C GLY A 114 8.90 15.45 5.29
N LEU A 115 8.90 15.62 3.99
CA LEU A 115 9.73 16.63 3.35
C LEU A 115 9.12 18.03 3.55
N PRO A 116 9.89 19.02 4.04
CA PRO A 116 9.35 20.31 4.49
C PRO A 116 8.78 21.19 3.36
N TRP A 117 9.12 20.88 2.12
CA TRP A 117 8.63 21.59 0.94
C TRP A 117 7.32 21.00 0.38
N LEU A 118 6.85 19.85 0.92
CA LEU A 118 5.63 19.19 0.46
C LEU A 118 4.42 19.76 1.20
N ASP A 119 3.51 20.38 0.47
CA ASP A 119 2.21 20.82 0.99
C ASP A 119 1.19 19.68 0.92
N LEU A 120 0.60 19.34 2.07
CA LEU A 120 -0.44 18.31 2.21
C LEU A 120 -1.83 18.97 2.12
N GLY A 121 -2.17 19.48 0.94
CA GLY A 121 -3.41 20.25 0.71
C GLY A 121 -4.69 19.42 0.58
N ASP A 122 -4.66 18.09 0.72
CA ASP A 122 -5.79 17.19 0.48
C ASP A 122 -6.78 17.04 1.64
N ARG A 123 -6.53 17.70 2.78
CA ARG A 123 -7.34 17.67 4.01
C ARG A 123 -7.41 16.30 4.71
N ALA A 124 -6.70 15.29 4.28
CA ALA A 124 -6.61 14.03 5.03
C ALA A 124 -5.93 14.25 6.39
N PRO A 125 -6.35 13.54 7.45
CA PRO A 125 -5.72 13.63 8.77
C PRO A 125 -4.21 13.34 8.69
N VAL A 126 -3.44 14.14 9.48
CA VAL A 126 -1.96 14.09 9.48
C VAL A 126 -1.48 13.61 10.85
N PHE A 127 -0.60 12.60 10.86
CA PHE A 127 -0.05 11.99 12.06
C PHE A 127 1.49 12.00 11.99
N GLU A 128 2.14 12.49 13.04
CA GLU A 128 3.60 12.49 13.15
C GLU A 128 4.20 11.09 13.18
N GLU A 129 3.48 10.15 13.77
CA GLU A 129 3.79 8.72 13.86
C GLU A 129 2.72 7.90 13.10
N ASP A 130 2.49 6.65 13.54
CA ASP A 130 1.37 5.87 13.04
C ASP A 130 0.05 6.30 13.73
N TYR A 131 -1.07 5.94 13.13
CA TYR A 131 -2.39 6.24 13.64
C TYR A 131 -3.06 4.99 14.26
N ARG A 132 -4.04 5.20 15.13
CA ARG A 132 -4.90 4.11 15.59
C ARG A 132 -5.88 3.76 14.47
N ARG A 133 -6.03 2.47 14.21
CA ARG A 133 -6.98 1.98 13.17
C ARG A 133 -8.40 2.50 13.40
N SER A 134 -8.86 2.57 14.65
CA SER A 134 -10.17 3.12 15.03
C SER A 134 -10.42 4.55 14.57
N ASP A 135 -9.38 5.33 14.36
CA ASP A 135 -9.49 6.74 14.06
C ASP A 135 -9.66 7.02 12.56
N ILE A 136 -9.20 6.07 11.72
CA ILE A 136 -9.09 6.27 10.26
C ILE A 136 -9.84 5.20 9.46
N TRP A 137 -9.88 3.96 9.97
CA TRP A 137 -10.44 2.88 9.20
C TRP A 137 -11.95 3.00 9.05
N ARG A 138 -12.46 2.60 7.90
CA ARG A 138 -13.90 2.56 7.62
C ARG A 138 -14.59 1.60 8.58
N PRO A 139 -15.89 1.79 8.88
CA PRO A 139 -16.62 0.99 9.87
C PRO A 139 -16.54 -0.54 9.65
N GLU A 140 -16.52 -0.98 8.38
CA GLU A 140 -16.46 -2.39 8.00
C GLU A 140 -15.03 -2.98 8.02
N ALA A 141 -14.00 -2.14 8.00
CA ALA A 141 -12.62 -2.57 7.87
C ALA A 141 -12.11 -3.41 9.07
N PRO A 142 -12.46 -3.15 10.34
CA PRO A 142 -12.02 -3.98 11.46
C PRO A 142 -12.54 -5.42 11.41
N GLU A 143 -13.75 -5.65 10.92
CA GLU A 143 -14.31 -6.98 10.77
C GLU A 143 -13.63 -7.74 9.64
N ARG A 144 -13.49 -7.10 8.48
CA ARG A 144 -12.74 -7.63 7.34
C ARG A 144 -11.30 -7.98 7.72
N PHE A 145 -10.63 -7.13 8.50
CA PHE A 145 -9.28 -7.38 8.98
C PHE A 145 -9.21 -8.64 9.86
N ARG A 146 -10.13 -8.80 10.82
CA ARG A 146 -10.17 -9.99 11.69
C ARG A 146 -10.38 -11.27 10.89
N ALA A 147 -11.36 -11.27 9.99
CA ALA A 147 -11.65 -12.41 9.13
C ALA A 147 -10.43 -12.86 8.29
N ALA A 148 -9.72 -11.91 7.68
CA ALA A 148 -8.53 -12.22 6.90
C ALA A 148 -7.34 -12.72 7.75
N MET A 149 -7.22 -12.28 9.00
CA MET A 149 -6.19 -12.80 9.93
C MET A 149 -6.47 -14.24 10.38
N GLU A 150 -7.73 -14.62 10.51
CA GLU A 150 -8.13 -16.00 10.87
C GLU A 150 -7.82 -17.00 9.75
N VAL A 151 -7.97 -16.59 8.50
CA VAL A 151 -7.66 -17.44 7.32
C VAL A 151 -6.16 -17.59 7.09
N ALA A 152 -5.35 -16.63 7.54
CA ALA A 152 -3.90 -16.62 7.32
C ALA A 152 -3.09 -17.41 8.36
N ASN A 153 -3.73 -17.91 9.42
CA ASN A 153 -3.15 -18.77 10.47
C ASN A 153 -3.50 -20.24 10.22
#